data_c5723c58ee393124e630b483b4474608
#
_entry.id   c5723c58ee393124e630b483b4474608
#
_cell.length_a   1.000
_cell.length_b   1.000
_cell.length_c   1.000
_cell.angle_alpha   90.00
_cell.angle_beta   90.00
_cell.angle_gamma   90.00
#
_symmetry.space_group_name_H-M   'P 1'
#
loop_
_entity.id
_entity.type
_entity.pdbx_description
1 polymer ?
#
loop_
_entity_poly.entity_id
_entity_poly.type
_entity_poly.pdbx_seq_one_letter_code
_entity_poly.pdbx_strand_id
1 'polypeptide(L)'
;AVRAGDPTEVDLNPTFDLFQQDELNAMKKLNYDLLDKYWKTAVTQQHSVNLSGATEQASYFANIAYFTQDGNLGKLDYERWNFRAGVDLKITKSLKASLQVSGDYGKKNALLLKVQNTSSERDYMMLLSHPQYIPEQVGGKYIAAYGISNSELNATQCYNYELLQNTSDYTRNMTQNTYINAALDYNFGWSRILKGLNLRLAYSKAISTTKSNEMGTSFNLYKLVERTGSGQHLYTPVGDEAYYNEVILADSNFAQAHGGAISNGTDGGYINRQMTRSDNYQLNFTANYARDFGKHSVSALFSIEKTESEYENVYALGVNPYEFSNGQSNSLNSQIAGDATTSSSFGRSESGTLSYVGRVNYSYDDKYLLEFLIRSDASTKFAPENYWGYFPSVSGGWGVSKENWFAD
;
A
#
# COMPACT_ATOMS: atom_id res chain seq x y z
N ALA A 1 -8.49 -10.79 38.90
CA ALA A 1 -8.33 -12.19 38.56
C ALA A 1 -7.24 -12.77 39.47
N VAL A 2 -7.64 -13.56 40.44
CA VAL A 2 -6.71 -14.36 41.25
C VAL A 2 -5.99 -15.30 40.29
N ARG A 3 -4.68 -15.09 40.07
CA ARG A 3 -3.87 -16.11 39.40
C ARG A 3 -3.94 -17.39 40.19
N ALA A 4 -4.26 -18.47 39.54
CA ALA A 4 -4.14 -19.80 40.12
C ALA A 4 -2.65 -20.13 40.29
N GLY A 5 -2.10 -19.75 41.43
CA GLY A 5 -0.74 -19.99 41.85
C GLY A 5 -0.54 -19.29 43.18
N ASP A 6 -0.22 -20.02 44.17
CA ASP A 6 0.00 -19.74 45.57
C ASP A 6 -0.57 -18.40 46.11
N PRO A 7 -1.72 -18.40 46.79
CA PRO A 7 -2.34 -17.21 47.34
C PRO A 7 -1.54 -16.57 48.50
N THR A 8 -0.41 -17.14 48.90
CA THR A 8 0.37 -16.66 50.04
C THR A 8 1.37 -15.56 49.68
N GLU A 9 1.58 -15.24 48.40
CA GLU A 9 2.58 -14.22 47.98
C GLU A 9 1.97 -12.90 47.45
N VAL A 10 0.65 -12.77 47.34
CA VAL A 10 0.02 -11.51 46.92
C VAL A 10 -0.70 -10.90 48.11
N ASP A 11 -0.11 -9.86 48.65
CA ASP A 11 -0.73 -9.08 49.73
C ASP A 11 -1.84 -8.18 49.10
N LEU A 12 -2.97 -8.81 48.74
CA LEU A 12 -4.13 -8.12 48.20
C LEU A 12 -4.85 -7.38 49.30
N ASN A 13 -4.92 -6.08 49.25
CA ASN A 13 -5.82 -5.30 50.04
C ASN A 13 -7.26 -5.44 49.46
N PRO A 14 -8.17 -6.20 50.11
CA PRO A 14 -9.51 -6.41 49.55
C PRO A 14 -10.30 -5.15 49.28
N THR A 15 -9.97 -4.05 49.95
CA THR A 15 -10.63 -2.75 49.78
C THR A 15 -10.15 -2.02 48.54
N PHE A 16 -8.90 -2.22 48.11
CA PHE A 16 -8.31 -1.47 47.00
C PHE A 16 -8.10 -2.32 45.72
N ASP A 17 -7.88 -3.62 45.88
CA ASP A 17 -7.48 -4.47 44.77
C ASP A 17 -8.63 -5.33 44.23
N LEU A 18 -9.77 -5.41 44.92
CA LEU A 18 -10.93 -6.22 44.53
C LEU A 18 -12.20 -5.36 44.41
N PHE A 19 -12.99 -5.63 43.38
CA PHE A 19 -14.35 -5.04 43.30
C PHE A 19 -15.21 -5.51 44.46
N GLN A 20 -15.93 -4.57 45.08
CA GLN A 20 -16.85 -4.88 46.15
C GLN A 20 -18.16 -5.48 45.60
N GLN A 21 -18.93 -6.15 46.45
CA GLN A 21 -20.15 -6.85 46.03
C GLN A 21 -21.21 -5.91 45.42
N ASP A 22 -21.31 -4.68 45.89
CA ASP A 22 -22.23 -3.67 45.38
C ASP A 22 -21.85 -3.25 43.95
N GLU A 23 -20.55 -3.12 43.63
CA GLU A 23 -20.05 -2.84 42.28
C GLU A 23 -20.28 -4.00 41.35
N LEU A 24 -19.98 -5.22 41.79
CA LEU A 24 -20.25 -6.43 41.02
C LEU A 24 -21.72 -6.58 40.66
N ASN A 25 -22.61 -6.17 41.57
CA ASN A 25 -24.08 -6.14 41.35
C ASN A 25 -24.47 -5.06 40.35
N ALA A 26 -23.83 -3.90 40.37
CA ALA A 26 -24.03 -2.83 39.39
C ALA A 26 -23.51 -3.27 38.02
N MET A 27 -22.29 -3.78 37.94
CA MET A 27 -21.65 -4.24 36.70
C MET A 27 -22.43 -5.35 35.98
N LYS A 28 -23.08 -6.25 36.72
CA LYS A 28 -23.91 -7.32 36.11
C LYS A 28 -25.08 -6.78 35.28
N LYS A 29 -25.48 -5.53 35.49
CA LYS A 29 -26.56 -4.87 34.76
C LYS A 29 -26.08 -4.07 33.57
N LEU A 30 -24.76 -3.90 33.42
CA LEU A 30 -24.13 -3.13 32.36
C LEU A 30 -23.64 -4.08 31.25
N ASN A 31 -23.87 -3.69 30.03
CA ASN A 31 -23.39 -4.44 28.86
C ASN A 31 -23.01 -3.46 27.72
N TYR A 32 -21.81 -2.92 27.79
CA TYR A 32 -21.24 -2.10 26.75
C TYR A 32 -20.40 -2.96 25.80
N ASP A 33 -21.08 -3.77 25.00
CA ASP A 33 -20.43 -4.60 23.99
C ASP A 33 -20.11 -3.71 22.76
N LEU A 34 -18.86 -3.23 22.71
CA LEU A 34 -18.41 -2.36 21.63
C LEU A 34 -18.25 -3.11 20.31
N LEU A 35 -17.94 -4.39 20.36
CA LEU A 35 -17.82 -5.14 19.12
C LEU A 35 -19.18 -5.30 18.46
N ASP A 36 -20.22 -5.67 19.21
CA ASP A 36 -21.60 -5.75 18.68
C ASP A 36 -22.09 -4.38 18.16
N LYS A 37 -21.78 -3.30 18.88
CA LYS A 37 -22.17 -1.93 18.51
C LYS A 37 -21.55 -1.49 17.16
N TYR A 38 -20.28 -1.83 16.88
CA TYR A 38 -19.54 -1.26 15.76
C TYR A 38 -19.29 -2.24 14.62
N TRP A 39 -19.50 -3.53 14.85
CA TRP A 39 -19.38 -4.52 13.79
C TRP A 39 -20.56 -4.42 12.83
N LYS A 40 -20.26 -4.23 11.55
CA LYS A 40 -21.27 -4.18 10.48
C LYS A 40 -20.95 -5.21 9.40
N THR A 41 -21.99 -5.67 8.73
CA THR A 41 -21.82 -6.49 7.55
C THR A 41 -21.19 -5.65 6.43
N ALA A 42 -20.02 -6.05 5.99
CA ALA A 42 -19.34 -5.42 4.87
C ALA A 42 -19.85 -5.99 3.54
N VAL A 43 -20.00 -5.12 2.56
CA VAL A 43 -20.43 -5.49 1.21
C VAL A 43 -19.25 -5.33 0.25
N THR A 44 -19.05 -6.36 -0.58
CA THR A 44 -18.09 -6.31 -1.69
C THR A 44 -18.84 -6.45 -2.99
N GLN A 45 -18.54 -5.57 -3.97
CA GLN A 45 -19.15 -5.59 -5.29
C GLN A 45 -18.08 -5.47 -6.36
N GLN A 46 -18.30 -6.17 -7.46
CA GLN A 46 -17.44 -6.05 -8.65
C GLN A 46 -18.32 -6.08 -9.91
N HIS A 47 -18.08 -5.11 -10.76
CA HIS A 47 -18.74 -4.97 -12.05
C HIS A 47 -17.69 -4.86 -13.15
N SER A 48 -17.87 -5.55 -14.26
CA SER A 48 -16.95 -5.46 -15.38
C SER A 48 -17.67 -5.51 -16.71
N VAL A 49 -17.17 -4.77 -17.67
CA VAL A 49 -17.61 -4.78 -19.06
C VAL A 49 -16.41 -5.07 -19.94
N ASN A 50 -16.56 -6.05 -20.82
CA ASN A 50 -15.53 -6.47 -21.76
C ASN A 50 -16.08 -6.36 -23.18
N LEU A 51 -15.25 -5.82 -24.07
CA LEU A 51 -15.49 -5.75 -25.49
C LEU A 51 -14.28 -6.32 -26.23
N SER A 52 -14.49 -7.17 -27.20
CA SER A 52 -13.42 -7.63 -28.07
C SER A 52 -13.96 -7.92 -29.48
N GLY A 53 -13.12 -7.76 -30.46
CA GLY A 53 -13.45 -8.05 -31.84
C GLY A 53 -12.20 -8.18 -32.69
N ALA A 54 -12.37 -8.81 -33.86
CA ALA A 54 -11.30 -8.97 -34.81
C ALA A 54 -11.82 -8.89 -36.24
N THR A 55 -10.97 -8.35 -37.10
CA THR A 55 -11.07 -8.40 -38.57
C THR A 55 -9.81 -9.05 -39.13
N GLU A 56 -9.72 -9.20 -40.43
CA GLU A 56 -8.47 -9.70 -41.05
C GLU A 56 -7.25 -8.79 -40.79
N GLN A 57 -7.49 -7.50 -40.59
CA GLN A 57 -6.44 -6.48 -40.47
C GLN A 57 -6.25 -5.97 -39.04
N ALA A 58 -7.22 -6.13 -38.15
CA ALA A 58 -7.17 -5.59 -36.81
C ALA A 58 -7.82 -6.54 -35.80
N SER A 59 -7.22 -6.64 -34.62
CA SER A 59 -7.88 -7.18 -33.43
C SER A 59 -7.84 -6.13 -32.33
N TYR A 60 -8.92 -6.04 -31.56
CA TYR A 60 -9.03 -5.07 -30.46
C TYR A 60 -9.75 -5.68 -29.28
N PHE A 61 -9.42 -5.14 -28.12
CA PHE A 61 -10.14 -5.43 -26.88
C PHE A 61 -10.20 -4.18 -26.01
N ALA A 62 -11.24 -4.11 -25.20
CA ALA A 62 -11.36 -3.12 -24.12
C ALA A 62 -12.03 -3.78 -22.91
N ASN A 63 -11.58 -3.42 -21.74
CA ASN A 63 -12.16 -3.83 -20.47
C ASN A 63 -12.21 -2.64 -19.53
N ILE A 64 -13.31 -2.48 -18.81
CA ILE A 64 -13.43 -1.61 -17.65
C ILE A 64 -14.04 -2.40 -16.50
N ALA A 65 -13.47 -2.27 -15.32
CA ALA A 65 -13.99 -2.93 -14.13
C ALA A 65 -14.00 -1.97 -12.95
N TYR A 66 -15.08 -2.01 -12.19
CA TYR A 66 -15.24 -1.29 -10.92
C TYR A 66 -15.32 -2.30 -9.78
N PHE A 67 -14.59 -2.05 -8.73
CA PHE A 67 -14.58 -2.83 -7.50
C PHE A 67 -14.79 -1.90 -6.32
N THR A 68 -15.67 -2.28 -5.38
CA THR A 68 -15.83 -1.59 -4.10
C THR A 68 -15.95 -2.61 -2.98
N GLN A 69 -15.40 -2.25 -1.83
CA GLN A 69 -15.40 -3.08 -0.62
C GLN A 69 -15.52 -2.18 0.59
N ASP A 70 -16.56 -2.41 1.37
CA ASP A 70 -16.72 -1.81 2.69
C ASP A 70 -15.92 -2.59 3.74
N GLY A 71 -15.48 -1.92 4.80
CA GLY A 71 -14.91 -2.57 5.98
C GLY A 71 -15.98 -2.94 7.00
N ASN A 72 -15.73 -3.98 7.78
CA ASN A 72 -16.60 -4.38 8.88
C ASN A 72 -16.55 -3.43 10.07
N LEU A 73 -15.46 -2.66 10.21
CA LEU A 73 -15.25 -1.72 11.31
C LEU A 73 -14.93 -0.32 10.78
N GLY A 74 -15.58 0.67 11.39
CA GLY A 74 -15.25 2.08 11.23
C GLY A 74 -15.45 2.64 9.82
N LYS A 75 -14.65 3.67 9.53
CA LYS A 75 -14.64 4.39 8.26
C LYS A 75 -13.65 3.73 7.27
N LEU A 76 -13.73 2.43 7.12
CA LEU A 76 -12.87 1.69 6.21
C LEU A 76 -13.64 1.36 4.94
N ASP A 77 -13.19 1.91 3.82
CA ASP A 77 -13.72 1.60 2.51
C ASP A 77 -12.60 1.61 1.45
N TYR A 78 -12.80 0.84 0.42
CA TYR A 78 -11.92 0.75 -0.72
C TYR A 78 -12.72 0.72 -2.02
N GLU A 79 -12.33 1.55 -2.97
CA GLU A 79 -12.86 1.54 -4.33
C GLU A 79 -11.72 1.48 -5.34
N ARG A 80 -11.93 0.78 -6.47
CA ARG A 80 -10.94 0.69 -7.54
C ARG A 80 -11.60 0.58 -8.91
N TRP A 81 -11.12 1.40 -9.81
CA TRP A 81 -11.37 1.28 -11.24
C TRP A 81 -10.16 0.64 -11.92
N ASN A 82 -10.42 -0.31 -12.81
CA ASN A 82 -9.40 -0.90 -13.68
C ASN A 82 -9.84 -0.68 -15.11
N PHE A 83 -8.89 -0.36 -15.97
CA PHE A 83 -9.13 -0.27 -17.40
C PHE A 83 -8.01 -0.94 -18.18
N ARG A 84 -8.35 -1.53 -19.31
CA ARG A 84 -7.40 -2.11 -20.25
C ARG A 84 -7.99 -2.04 -21.65
N ALA A 85 -7.23 -1.50 -22.59
CA ALA A 85 -7.60 -1.48 -24.00
C ALA A 85 -6.37 -1.76 -24.85
N GLY A 86 -6.58 -2.41 -25.97
CA GLY A 86 -5.49 -2.70 -26.89
C GLY A 86 -5.99 -2.95 -28.29
N VAL A 87 -5.08 -2.72 -29.23
CA VAL A 87 -5.27 -2.96 -30.65
C VAL A 87 -4.00 -3.52 -31.28
N ASP A 88 -4.17 -4.55 -32.09
CA ASP A 88 -3.14 -5.10 -32.97
C ASP A 88 -3.57 -4.87 -34.42
N LEU A 89 -2.72 -4.21 -35.19
CA LEU A 89 -2.99 -3.81 -36.57
C LEU A 89 -2.00 -4.48 -37.51
N LYS A 90 -2.49 -5.07 -38.58
CA LYS A 90 -1.69 -5.48 -39.74
C LYS A 90 -1.78 -4.35 -40.77
N ILE A 91 -0.85 -3.37 -40.67
CA ILE A 91 -0.82 -2.19 -41.55
C ILE A 91 -0.56 -2.61 -42.99
N THR A 92 0.39 -3.55 -43.14
CA THR A 92 0.71 -4.18 -44.42
C THR A 92 0.97 -5.69 -44.18
N LYS A 93 1.26 -6.45 -45.26
CA LYS A 93 1.69 -7.84 -45.11
C LYS A 93 2.97 -8.00 -44.32
N SER A 94 3.78 -6.95 -44.24
CA SER A 94 5.11 -6.97 -43.60
C SER A 94 5.15 -6.13 -42.30
N LEU A 95 4.25 -5.18 -42.11
CA LEU A 95 4.26 -4.25 -40.98
C LEU A 95 3.04 -4.52 -40.06
N LYS A 96 3.34 -4.79 -38.80
CA LYS A 96 2.34 -4.88 -37.73
C LYS A 96 2.63 -3.80 -36.69
N ALA A 97 1.57 -3.24 -36.11
CA ALA A 97 1.64 -2.34 -34.98
C ALA A 97 0.75 -2.86 -33.87
N SER A 98 1.20 -2.76 -32.64
CA SER A 98 0.40 -3.06 -31.44
C SER A 98 0.45 -1.88 -30.49
N LEU A 99 -0.69 -1.59 -29.85
CA LEU A 99 -0.79 -0.61 -28.78
C LEU A 99 -1.69 -1.18 -27.68
N GLN A 100 -1.22 -1.14 -26.46
CA GLN A 100 -2.00 -1.49 -25.29
C GLN A 100 -1.83 -0.41 -24.23
N VAL A 101 -2.95 0.03 -23.66
CA VAL A 101 -3.01 0.93 -22.51
C VAL A 101 -3.80 0.22 -21.42
N SER A 102 -3.28 0.22 -20.21
CA SER A 102 -3.97 -0.33 -19.04
C SER A 102 -3.62 0.46 -17.80
N GLY A 103 -4.44 0.34 -16.79
CA GLY A 103 -4.17 0.98 -15.52
C GLY A 103 -5.26 0.73 -14.49
N ASP A 104 -5.04 1.31 -13.33
CA ASP A 104 -5.99 1.31 -12.24
C ASP A 104 -5.95 2.64 -11.49
N TYR A 105 -7.08 2.97 -10.90
CA TYR A 105 -7.24 4.05 -9.94
C TYR A 105 -7.94 3.49 -8.72
N GLY A 106 -7.26 3.51 -7.57
CA GLY A 106 -7.75 3.02 -6.30
C GLY A 106 -7.81 4.12 -5.26
N LYS A 107 -8.82 4.07 -4.39
CA LYS A 107 -8.96 4.96 -3.26
C LYS A 107 -9.34 4.16 -2.02
N LYS A 108 -8.57 4.33 -0.95
CA LYS A 108 -8.80 3.74 0.35
C LYS A 108 -8.97 4.83 1.39
N ASN A 109 -10.11 4.83 2.08
CA ASN A 109 -10.32 5.65 3.26
C ASN A 109 -10.21 4.76 4.50
N ALA A 110 -9.65 5.31 5.58
CA ALA A 110 -9.55 4.64 6.86
C ALA A 110 -9.56 5.68 7.98
N LEU A 111 -9.83 5.25 9.20
CA LEU A 111 -9.56 6.05 10.39
C LEU A 111 -8.07 6.36 10.46
N LEU A 112 -7.72 7.57 10.87
CA LEU A 112 -6.34 7.98 11.10
C LEU A 112 -5.74 7.18 12.26
N LEU A 113 -6.44 7.20 13.39
CA LEU A 113 -5.97 6.55 14.59
C LEU A 113 -6.32 5.07 14.55
N LYS A 114 -5.31 4.29 14.81
CA LYS A 114 -5.40 2.86 15.09
C LYS A 114 -4.71 2.62 16.41
N VAL A 115 -5.25 1.71 17.20
CA VAL A 115 -4.63 1.38 18.46
C VAL A 115 -3.17 0.99 18.22
N GLN A 116 -2.27 1.66 18.89
CA GLN A 116 -0.82 1.49 18.76
C GLN A 116 -0.28 1.71 17.34
N ASN A 117 -0.96 2.48 16.50
CA ASN A 117 -0.52 2.80 15.12
C ASN A 117 -0.23 1.61 14.21
N THR A 118 -0.80 0.42 14.47
CA THR A 118 -0.31 -0.77 13.79
C THR A 118 -1.25 -1.38 12.76
N SER A 119 -2.49 -1.74 13.13
CA SER A 119 -3.36 -2.43 12.18
C SER A 119 -4.84 -2.39 12.56
N SER A 120 -5.73 -2.65 11.59
CA SER A 120 -7.17 -2.80 11.84
C SER A 120 -7.50 -4.02 12.72
N GLU A 121 -6.61 -5.00 12.78
CA GLU A 121 -6.74 -6.15 13.69
C GLU A 121 -6.65 -5.72 15.16
N ARG A 122 -5.85 -4.71 15.46
CA ARG A 122 -5.76 -4.14 16.80
C ARG A 122 -7.05 -3.44 17.21
N ASP A 123 -7.68 -2.72 16.31
CA ASP A 123 -8.99 -2.10 16.59
C ASP A 123 -10.02 -3.18 16.93
N TYR A 124 -10.06 -4.27 16.16
CA TYR A 124 -10.91 -5.42 16.47
C TYR A 124 -10.61 -6.03 17.83
N MET A 125 -9.35 -6.30 18.15
CA MET A 125 -8.93 -6.88 19.43
C MET A 125 -9.29 -5.97 20.60
N MET A 126 -9.18 -4.66 20.44
CA MET A 126 -9.50 -3.70 21.48
C MET A 126 -11.01 -3.61 21.73
N LEU A 127 -11.83 -3.62 20.68
CA LEU A 127 -13.29 -3.67 20.83
C LEU A 127 -13.74 -4.98 21.50
N LEU A 128 -13.13 -6.08 21.12
CA LEU A 128 -13.42 -7.39 21.71
C LEU A 128 -13.04 -7.46 23.20
N SER A 129 -11.94 -6.83 23.60
CA SER A 129 -11.43 -6.86 24.98
C SER A 129 -11.92 -5.70 25.86
N HIS A 130 -12.76 -4.81 25.31
CA HIS A 130 -13.30 -3.69 26.07
C HIS A 130 -14.10 -4.19 27.27
N PRO A 131 -13.85 -3.65 28.48
CA PRO A 131 -14.62 -4.05 29.66
C PRO A 131 -16.09 -3.60 29.51
N GLN A 132 -17.02 -4.55 29.52
CA GLN A 132 -18.44 -4.30 29.29
C GLN A 132 -19.12 -3.42 30.36
N TYR A 133 -18.41 -3.06 31.41
CA TYR A 133 -18.87 -2.14 32.45
C TYR A 133 -18.36 -0.70 32.28
N ILE A 134 -17.51 -0.44 31.28
CA ILE A 134 -17.01 0.90 30.98
C ILE A 134 -17.78 1.48 29.80
N PRO A 135 -18.50 2.61 29.97
CA PRO A 135 -19.21 3.27 28.87
C PRO A 135 -18.24 4.06 27.99
N GLU A 136 -18.64 4.34 26.77
CA GLU A 136 -17.88 5.23 25.89
C GLU A 136 -18.07 6.70 26.21
N GLN A 137 -19.21 7.06 26.79
CA GLN A 137 -19.52 8.44 27.18
C GLN A 137 -20.24 8.49 28.56
N VAL A 138 -19.94 9.54 29.30
CA VAL A 138 -20.68 9.93 30.52
C VAL A 138 -20.87 11.43 30.49
N GLY A 139 -22.13 11.88 30.52
CA GLY A 139 -22.46 13.30 30.50
C GLY A 139 -21.90 14.07 29.30
N GLY A 140 -21.84 13.42 28.13
CA GLY A 140 -21.27 14.00 26.89
C GLY A 140 -19.73 14.03 26.83
N LYS A 141 -19.07 13.44 27.83
CA LYS A 141 -17.59 13.32 27.87
C LYS A 141 -17.17 11.95 27.44
N TYR A 142 -16.22 11.86 26.50
CA TYR A 142 -15.69 10.59 25.98
C TYR A 142 -14.72 9.96 26.98
N ILE A 143 -15.01 8.73 27.38
CA ILE A 143 -14.22 8.00 28.37
C ILE A 143 -13.09 7.26 27.66
N ALA A 144 -11.86 7.42 28.16
CA ALA A 144 -10.71 6.70 27.67
C ALA A 144 -10.85 5.20 27.91
N ALA A 145 -10.77 4.39 26.88
CA ALA A 145 -10.63 2.95 26.99
C ALA A 145 -9.18 2.60 27.30
N TYR A 146 -9.00 1.62 28.17
CA TYR A 146 -7.69 1.13 28.55
C TYR A 146 -7.26 0.00 27.61
N GLY A 147 -6.00 0.01 27.20
CA GLY A 147 -5.41 -1.07 26.43
C GLY A 147 -5.23 -2.36 27.23
N ILE A 148 -4.92 -3.45 26.56
CA ILE A 148 -4.74 -4.79 27.14
C ILE A 148 -3.58 -4.84 28.15
N SER A 149 -2.68 -3.87 28.16
CA SER A 149 -1.53 -3.81 29.06
C SER A 149 -1.80 -2.84 30.21
N ASN A 150 -1.92 -3.39 31.41
CA ASN A 150 -2.28 -2.66 32.63
C ASN A 150 -1.12 -1.85 33.26
N SER A 151 0.06 -1.79 32.67
CA SER A 151 1.21 -1.32 33.45
C SER A 151 1.48 0.16 33.37
N GLU A 152 1.11 0.84 32.30
CA GLU A 152 1.23 2.31 32.19
C GLU A 152 0.31 2.83 31.09
N LEU A 153 -0.58 3.71 31.46
CA LEU A 153 -1.45 4.43 30.53
C LEU A 153 -0.59 5.45 29.76
N ASN A 154 -0.14 5.08 28.60
CA ASN A 154 0.49 6.04 27.72
C ASN A 154 -0.48 6.51 26.62
N ALA A 155 -0.24 7.68 26.10
CA ALA A 155 -1.08 8.35 25.11
C ALA A 155 -1.39 7.49 23.86
N THR A 156 -0.52 6.53 23.55
CA THR A 156 -0.69 5.64 22.38
C THR A 156 -1.65 4.48 22.64
N GLN A 157 -2.06 4.26 23.88
CA GLN A 157 -2.92 3.13 24.27
C GLN A 157 -4.33 3.57 24.66
N CYS A 158 -4.54 4.88 24.88
CA CYS A 158 -5.85 5.40 25.23
C CYS A 158 -6.59 5.91 24.01
N TYR A 159 -7.79 5.42 23.83
CA TYR A 159 -8.67 5.80 22.74
C TYR A 159 -10.11 5.72 23.18
N ASN A 160 -10.98 6.35 22.41
CA ASN A 160 -12.42 6.16 22.49
C ASN A 160 -12.92 5.94 21.07
N TYR A 161 -13.51 4.78 20.83
CA TYR A 161 -13.85 4.39 19.46
C TYR A 161 -15.02 5.22 18.90
N GLU A 162 -15.97 5.59 19.73
CA GLU A 162 -17.07 6.48 19.35
C GLU A 162 -16.56 7.87 18.94
N LEU A 163 -15.63 8.42 19.69
CA LEU A 163 -14.99 9.68 19.34
C LEU A 163 -14.31 9.59 17.98
N LEU A 164 -13.52 8.53 17.72
CA LEU A 164 -12.86 8.32 16.46
C LEU A 164 -13.82 8.22 15.27
N GLN A 165 -15.00 7.65 15.48
CA GLN A 165 -16.03 7.60 14.44
C GLN A 165 -16.64 9.00 14.16
N ASN A 166 -16.72 9.86 15.18
CA ASN A 166 -17.38 11.14 15.11
C ASN A 166 -16.44 12.29 14.70
N THR A 167 -15.12 12.12 14.82
CA THR A 167 -14.15 13.13 14.35
C THR A 167 -14.11 13.24 12.83
N SER A 168 -13.56 14.35 12.34
CA SER A 168 -13.22 14.54 10.92
C SER A 168 -11.91 13.87 10.52
N ASP A 169 -11.28 13.14 11.43
CA ASP A 169 -9.99 12.50 11.23
C ASP A 169 -10.06 11.39 10.18
N TYR A 170 -9.06 11.33 9.32
CA TYR A 170 -8.99 10.32 8.27
C TYR A 170 -7.56 10.09 7.76
N THR A 171 -7.36 8.90 7.24
CA THR A 171 -6.28 8.57 6.29
C THR A 171 -6.92 8.22 4.96
N ARG A 172 -6.50 8.91 3.90
CA ARG A 172 -6.96 8.65 2.53
C ARG A 172 -5.79 8.41 1.61
N ASN A 173 -5.70 7.19 1.11
CA ASN A 173 -4.70 6.79 0.14
C ASN A 173 -5.34 6.65 -1.23
N MET A 174 -4.73 7.28 -2.23
CA MET A 174 -5.12 7.18 -3.64
C MET A 174 -3.93 6.66 -4.43
N THR A 175 -4.15 5.62 -5.21
CA THR A 175 -3.15 5.05 -6.12
C THR A 175 -3.64 5.15 -7.55
N GLN A 176 -2.74 5.50 -8.45
CA GLN A 176 -3.00 5.53 -9.88
C GLN A 176 -1.82 4.91 -10.60
N ASN A 177 -2.09 3.84 -11.34
CA ASN A 177 -1.11 3.19 -12.18
C ASN A 177 -1.55 3.28 -13.64
N THR A 178 -0.61 3.56 -14.52
CA THR A 178 -0.85 3.62 -15.97
C THR A 178 0.30 2.93 -16.68
N TYR A 179 -0.04 2.02 -17.58
CA TYR A 179 0.91 1.25 -18.38
C TYR A 179 0.57 1.43 -19.86
N ILE A 180 1.59 1.78 -20.64
CA ILE A 180 1.48 1.94 -22.09
C ILE A 180 2.51 1.01 -22.71
N ASN A 181 2.07 0.12 -23.61
CA ASN A 181 2.94 -0.74 -24.39
C ASN A 181 2.63 -0.53 -25.86
N ALA A 182 3.66 -0.22 -26.64
CA ALA A 182 3.56 -0.07 -28.08
C ALA A 182 4.66 -0.87 -28.76
N ALA A 183 4.35 -1.49 -29.88
CA ALA A 183 5.37 -2.16 -30.67
C ALA A 183 5.09 -2.03 -32.17
N LEU A 184 6.16 -2.01 -32.93
CA LEU A 184 6.18 -2.11 -34.38
C LEU A 184 7.02 -3.29 -34.78
N ASP A 185 6.45 -4.21 -35.54
CA ASP A 185 7.11 -5.39 -36.06
C ASP A 185 7.16 -5.32 -37.58
N TYR A 186 8.35 -5.43 -38.17
CA TYR A 186 8.54 -5.45 -39.61
C TYR A 186 9.24 -6.72 -40.07
N ASN A 187 8.64 -7.45 -41.00
CA ASN A 187 9.15 -8.68 -41.56
C ASN A 187 9.57 -8.49 -43.03
N PHE A 188 10.77 -8.93 -43.37
CA PHE A 188 11.33 -8.84 -44.71
C PHE A 188 11.05 -10.08 -45.57
N GLY A 189 9.96 -10.82 -45.32
CA GLY A 189 9.62 -12.05 -46.06
C GLY A 189 9.47 -11.89 -47.58
N TRP A 190 9.23 -10.66 -48.07
CA TRP A 190 9.15 -10.30 -49.47
C TRP A 190 10.51 -10.20 -50.16
N SER A 191 11.59 -9.98 -49.42
CA SER A 191 12.93 -9.79 -49.96
C SER A 191 13.65 -11.12 -50.12
N ARG A 192 14.22 -11.35 -51.30
CA ARG A 192 15.03 -12.53 -51.54
C ARG A 192 16.31 -12.55 -50.69
N ILE A 193 16.89 -11.40 -50.42
CA ILE A 193 18.15 -11.24 -49.68
C ILE A 193 17.88 -11.22 -48.17
N LEU A 194 16.89 -10.42 -47.72
CA LEU A 194 16.61 -10.19 -46.31
C LEU A 194 15.54 -11.14 -45.74
N LYS A 195 15.14 -12.16 -46.51
CA LYS A 195 14.21 -13.19 -46.02
C LYS A 195 14.76 -13.82 -44.74
N GLY A 196 13.95 -13.82 -43.68
CA GLY A 196 14.34 -14.28 -42.35
C GLY A 196 14.73 -13.16 -41.38
N LEU A 197 14.86 -11.90 -41.87
CA LEU A 197 15.04 -10.72 -41.00
C LEU A 197 13.71 -10.21 -40.48
N ASN A 198 13.63 -10.02 -39.16
CA ASN A 198 12.53 -9.37 -38.47
C ASN A 198 13.07 -8.25 -37.58
N LEU A 199 12.51 -7.06 -37.71
CA LEU A 199 12.82 -5.92 -36.84
C LEU A 199 11.65 -5.69 -35.92
N ARG A 200 11.93 -5.41 -34.66
CA ARG A 200 10.96 -5.01 -33.66
C ARG A 200 11.43 -3.77 -32.92
N LEU A 201 10.58 -2.75 -32.85
CA LEU A 201 10.73 -1.61 -31.98
C LEU A 201 9.61 -1.70 -30.94
N ALA A 202 9.95 -1.78 -29.68
CA ALA A 202 8.99 -1.86 -28.57
C ALA A 202 9.26 -0.75 -27.55
N TYR A 203 8.19 -0.09 -27.14
CA TYR A 203 8.19 0.94 -26.11
C TYR A 203 7.23 0.54 -25.01
N SER A 204 7.68 0.61 -23.77
CA SER A 204 6.89 0.36 -22.57
C SER A 204 7.06 1.52 -21.61
N LYS A 205 5.95 2.02 -21.07
CA LYS A 205 5.94 3.07 -20.05
C LYS A 205 5.06 2.66 -18.89
N ALA A 206 5.56 2.86 -17.66
CA ALA A 206 4.83 2.63 -16.42
C ALA A 206 4.90 3.89 -15.57
N ILE A 207 3.74 4.46 -15.26
CA ILE A 207 3.59 5.61 -14.36
C ILE A 207 2.79 5.14 -13.16
N SER A 208 3.35 5.30 -11.96
CA SER A 208 2.67 5.03 -10.69
C SER A 208 2.67 6.29 -9.84
N THR A 209 1.51 6.68 -9.35
CA THR A 209 1.36 7.82 -8.43
C THR A 209 0.59 7.36 -7.21
N THR A 210 1.12 7.65 -6.03
CA THR A 210 0.42 7.44 -4.76
C THR A 210 0.29 8.79 -4.06
N LYS A 211 -0.92 9.10 -3.59
CA LYS A 211 -1.20 10.26 -2.73
C LYS A 211 -1.71 9.74 -1.40
N SER A 212 -1.05 10.12 -0.31
CA SER A 212 -1.51 9.91 1.05
C SER A 212 -1.91 11.25 1.66
N ASN A 213 -3.13 11.31 2.14
CA ASN A 213 -3.68 12.47 2.80
C ASN A 213 -4.14 12.04 4.18
N GLU A 214 -3.63 12.71 5.20
CA GLU A 214 -3.99 12.46 6.58
C GLU A 214 -4.42 13.76 7.23
N MET A 215 -5.41 13.67 8.10
CA MET A 215 -5.84 14.75 8.94
C MET A 215 -6.16 14.19 10.31
N GLY A 216 -5.56 14.77 11.33
CA GLY A 216 -5.86 14.49 12.73
C GLY A 216 -6.16 15.78 13.46
N THR A 217 -7.18 15.75 14.29
CA THR A 217 -7.57 16.85 15.18
C THR A 217 -7.28 16.49 16.63
N SER A 218 -7.13 17.49 17.49
CA SER A 218 -6.96 17.25 18.91
C SER A 218 -8.31 16.99 19.57
N PHE A 219 -8.31 16.18 20.59
CA PHE A 219 -9.49 15.90 21.40
C PHE A 219 -9.10 15.62 22.85
N ASN A 220 -10.08 15.74 23.75
CA ASN A 220 -9.93 15.42 25.15
C ASN A 220 -10.61 14.09 25.45
N LEU A 221 -9.92 13.25 26.23
CA LEU A 221 -10.47 12.04 26.82
C LEU A 221 -10.58 12.21 28.32
N TYR A 222 -11.53 11.51 28.91
CA TYR A 222 -11.85 11.56 30.33
C TYR A 222 -11.74 10.17 30.93
N LYS A 223 -11.43 10.06 32.20
CA LYS A 223 -11.48 8.82 32.97
C LYS A 223 -12.49 8.92 34.09
N LEU A 224 -13.05 7.78 34.44
CA LEU A 224 -13.94 7.68 35.60
C LEU A 224 -13.11 7.84 36.86
N VAL A 225 -13.65 8.55 37.84
CA VAL A 225 -13.02 8.72 39.14
C VAL A 225 -13.27 7.49 40.00
N GLU A 226 -12.24 7.00 40.64
CA GLU A 226 -12.33 5.92 41.60
C GLU A 226 -13.07 6.33 42.86
N ARG A 227 -13.81 5.42 43.47
CA ARG A 227 -14.52 5.68 44.73
C ARG A 227 -13.48 5.92 45.82
N THR A 228 -13.62 7.03 46.58
CA THR A 228 -12.73 7.39 47.65
C THR A 228 -12.57 6.28 48.68
N GLY A 229 -11.32 5.86 48.92
CA GLY A 229 -10.97 4.85 49.93
C GLY A 229 -11.21 3.39 49.48
N SER A 230 -11.50 3.14 48.23
CA SER A 230 -11.83 1.79 47.71
C SER A 230 -11.14 1.44 46.39
N GLY A 231 -10.03 2.11 46.05
CA GLY A 231 -9.25 1.75 44.90
C GLY A 231 -9.95 1.93 43.54
N GLN A 232 -10.17 0.87 42.81
CA GLN A 232 -10.67 0.94 41.41
C GLN A 232 -12.19 1.00 41.27
N HIS A 233 -12.91 1.40 42.30
CA HIS A 233 -14.37 1.44 42.29
C HIS A 233 -14.91 2.63 41.49
N LEU A 234 -15.55 2.37 40.37
CA LEU A 234 -15.99 3.38 39.42
C LEU A 234 -17.43 3.80 39.59
N TYR A 235 -18.24 3.01 40.34
CA TYR A 235 -19.68 3.23 40.45
C TYR A 235 -20.13 3.41 41.89
N THR A 236 -21.15 4.25 42.08
CA THR A 236 -21.91 4.34 43.33
C THR A 236 -23.30 3.82 43.04
N PRO A 237 -23.69 2.65 43.55
CA PRO A 237 -25.03 2.13 43.37
C PRO A 237 -26.03 2.98 44.17
N VAL A 238 -27.17 3.30 43.55
CA VAL A 238 -28.32 3.98 44.19
C VAL A 238 -29.55 3.13 43.91
N GLY A 239 -29.97 2.35 44.91
CA GLY A 239 -31.01 1.37 44.73
C GLY A 239 -30.59 0.27 43.76
N ASP A 240 -31.36 0.09 42.68
CA ASP A 240 -31.04 -0.89 41.62
C ASP A 240 -30.25 -0.30 40.45
N GLU A 241 -29.94 0.98 40.49
CA GLU A 241 -29.21 1.69 39.43
C GLU A 241 -27.76 1.94 39.83
N ALA A 242 -26.87 2.05 38.82
CA ALA A 242 -25.48 2.38 39.00
C ALA A 242 -25.18 3.75 38.39
N TYR A 243 -24.66 4.65 39.20
CA TYR A 243 -24.20 5.96 38.77
C TYR A 243 -22.68 6.04 38.81
N TYR A 244 -22.09 6.64 37.83
CA TYR A 244 -20.65 6.94 37.83
C TYR A 244 -20.35 8.03 38.89
N ASN A 245 -19.25 7.88 39.60
CA ASN A 245 -18.87 8.80 40.66
C ASN A 245 -18.63 10.19 40.09
N GLU A 246 -17.65 10.30 39.22
CA GLU A 246 -17.31 11.54 38.51
C GLU A 246 -16.52 11.19 37.25
N VAL A 247 -16.31 12.18 36.40
CA VAL A 247 -15.38 12.09 35.27
C VAL A 247 -14.42 13.28 35.35
N ILE A 248 -13.15 12.97 35.23
CA ILE A 248 -12.08 13.99 35.20
C ILE A 248 -11.36 13.92 33.84
N LEU A 249 -10.78 15.04 33.43
CA LEU A 249 -9.92 15.06 32.26
C LEU A 249 -8.80 14.08 32.50
N ALA A 250 -8.60 13.17 31.56
CA ALA A 250 -7.45 12.30 31.55
C ALA A 250 -6.18 13.17 31.44
N ASP A 251 -5.06 12.71 31.99
CA ASP A 251 -3.80 13.44 31.96
C ASP A 251 -3.51 14.00 30.57
N SER A 252 -2.88 15.16 30.48
CA SER A 252 -2.60 15.87 29.22
C SER A 252 -1.89 15.00 28.18
N ASN A 253 -1.15 13.97 28.62
CA ASN A 253 -0.55 12.96 27.75
C ASN A 253 -1.60 12.11 27.01
N PHE A 254 -2.84 12.04 27.46
CA PHE A 254 -3.92 11.34 26.79
C PHE A 254 -4.60 12.18 25.70
N ALA A 255 -4.63 13.49 25.88
CA ALA A 255 -5.17 14.40 24.88
C ALA A 255 -4.34 14.46 23.60
N GLN A 256 -3.10 14.03 23.66
CA GLN A 256 -2.14 14.07 22.55
C GLN A 256 -2.03 12.75 21.76
N ALA A 257 -2.97 11.83 21.91
CA ALA A 257 -2.94 10.51 21.28
C ALA A 257 -3.04 10.52 19.74
N HIS A 258 -2.68 11.60 19.10
CA HIS A 258 -2.62 11.72 17.65
C HIS A 258 -1.30 11.18 17.14
N GLY A 259 -1.33 9.95 16.70
CA GLY A 259 -0.30 9.26 15.97
C GLY A 259 1.11 9.83 16.07
N GLY A 260 1.98 9.19 16.79
CA GLY A 260 3.40 9.44 17.08
C GLY A 260 4.29 10.29 16.15
N ALA A 261 3.72 11.01 15.20
CA ALA A 261 4.46 11.87 14.28
C ALA A 261 4.67 13.30 14.80
N ILE A 262 3.96 13.72 15.87
CA ILE A 262 4.07 15.07 16.40
C ILE A 262 4.70 15.01 17.79
N SER A 263 6.02 14.84 17.80
CA SER A 263 6.82 14.72 19.03
C SER A 263 7.08 16.04 19.76
N ASN A 264 6.50 17.15 19.35
CA ASN A 264 6.88 18.49 19.84
C ASN A 264 5.73 19.30 20.45
N GLY A 265 4.85 18.69 21.24
CA GLY A 265 3.96 19.44 22.14
C GLY A 265 2.92 20.34 21.45
N THR A 266 2.46 19.96 20.27
CA THR A 266 1.42 20.69 19.56
C THR A 266 0.05 20.06 19.83
N ASP A 267 -0.75 20.70 20.66
CA ASP A 267 -2.06 20.21 21.09
C ASP A 267 -3.15 20.25 20.00
N GLY A 268 -2.82 20.64 18.79
CA GLY A 268 -3.79 21.02 17.77
C GLY A 268 -4.04 20.04 16.62
N GLY A 269 -3.44 18.85 16.64
CA GLY A 269 -3.55 17.92 15.51
C GLY A 269 -2.64 18.28 14.31
N TYR A 270 -2.86 17.65 13.15
CA TYR A 270 -2.03 17.88 11.97
C TYR A 270 -2.73 17.58 10.64
N ILE A 271 -2.19 18.13 9.57
CA ILE A 271 -2.48 17.74 8.18
C ILE A 271 -1.19 17.23 7.56
N ASN A 272 -1.22 16.04 7.01
CA ASN A 272 -0.10 15.47 6.24
C ASN A 272 -0.54 15.25 4.78
N ARG A 273 0.31 15.64 3.86
CA ARG A 273 0.18 15.42 2.42
C ARG A 273 1.47 14.83 1.88
N GLN A 274 1.35 13.61 1.36
CA GLN A 274 2.46 12.97 0.69
C GLN A 274 2.06 12.57 -0.72
N MET A 275 2.93 12.79 -1.67
CA MET A 275 2.79 12.32 -3.03
C MET A 275 4.09 11.66 -3.46
N THR A 276 3.99 10.43 -3.92
CA THR A 276 5.09 9.74 -4.59
C THR A 276 4.72 9.48 -6.04
N ARG A 277 5.67 9.69 -6.95
CA ARG A 277 5.53 9.38 -8.35
C ARG A 277 6.72 8.57 -8.83
N SER A 278 6.46 7.49 -9.51
CA SER A 278 7.46 6.70 -10.23
C SER A 278 7.11 6.73 -11.71
N ASP A 279 8.07 7.07 -12.53
CA ASP A 279 7.93 7.15 -13.99
C ASP A 279 9.06 6.34 -14.62
N ASN A 280 8.70 5.21 -15.23
CA ASN A 280 9.65 4.28 -15.81
C ASN A 280 9.33 4.09 -17.29
N TYR A 281 10.35 4.08 -18.14
CA TYR A 281 10.16 3.61 -19.49
C TYR A 281 11.28 2.66 -19.95
N GLN A 282 10.94 1.86 -20.93
CA GLN A 282 11.86 0.98 -21.61
C GLN A 282 11.63 1.09 -23.12
N LEU A 283 12.71 1.26 -23.85
CA LEU A 283 12.73 1.25 -25.32
C LEU A 283 13.65 0.13 -25.78
N ASN A 284 13.11 -0.79 -26.56
CA ASN A 284 13.85 -1.93 -27.12
C ASN A 284 13.79 -1.87 -28.64
N PHE A 285 14.95 -1.96 -29.28
CA PHE A 285 15.07 -2.30 -30.69
C PHE A 285 15.67 -3.67 -30.81
N THR A 286 15.06 -4.56 -31.58
CA THR A 286 15.56 -5.92 -31.80
C THR A 286 15.52 -6.26 -33.27
N ALA A 287 16.64 -6.76 -33.77
CA ALA A 287 16.79 -7.34 -35.11
C ALA A 287 17.08 -8.83 -34.98
N ASN A 288 16.18 -9.67 -35.47
CA ASN A 288 16.31 -11.11 -35.49
C ASN A 288 16.45 -11.58 -36.94
N TYR A 289 17.47 -12.37 -37.21
CA TYR A 289 17.66 -13.05 -38.49
C TYR A 289 17.73 -14.55 -38.27
N ALA A 290 17.01 -15.32 -39.05
CA ALA A 290 17.10 -16.78 -39.05
C ALA A 290 16.91 -17.33 -40.47
N ARG A 291 17.86 -18.18 -40.92
CA ARG A 291 17.79 -18.75 -42.24
C ARG A 291 18.63 -20.03 -42.37
N ASP A 292 18.09 -20.96 -43.13
CA ASP A 292 18.75 -22.20 -43.48
C ASP A 292 19.30 -22.12 -44.92
N PHE A 293 20.53 -22.63 -45.08
CA PHE A 293 21.25 -22.69 -46.33
C PHE A 293 21.76 -24.14 -46.53
N GLY A 294 20.89 -25.04 -46.99
CA GLY A 294 21.20 -26.46 -47.05
C GLY A 294 21.44 -27.08 -45.70
N LYS A 295 22.68 -27.52 -45.44
CA LYS A 295 23.08 -28.08 -44.12
C LYS A 295 23.48 -27.02 -43.08
N HIS A 296 23.52 -25.77 -43.46
CA HIS A 296 23.90 -24.66 -42.58
C HIS A 296 22.67 -23.93 -42.08
N SER A 297 22.51 -23.83 -40.78
CA SER A 297 21.49 -22.99 -40.13
C SER A 297 22.17 -21.85 -39.38
N VAL A 298 21.72 -20.62 -39.63
CA VAL A 298 22.26 -19.43 -39.03
C VAL A 298 21.13 -18.67 -38.38
N SER A 299 21.28 -18.32 -37.11
CA SER A 299 20.43 -17.31 -36.47
C SER A 299 21.26 -16.23 -35.77
N ALA A 300 20.83 -15.00 -35.89
CA ALA A 300 21.46 -13.84 -35.27
C ALA A 300 20.43 -12.95 -34.62
N LEU A 301 20.79 -12.41 -33.48
CA LEU A 301 20.03 -11.42 -32.75
C LEU A 301 20.91 -10.22 -32.45
N PHE A 302 20.41 -9.04 -32.70
CA PHE A 302 20.95 -7.79 -32.19
C PHE A 302 19.86 -7.05 -31.45
N SER A 303 20.14 -6.59 -30.23
CA SER A 303 19.18 -5.80 -29.43
C SER A 303 19.86 -4.58 -28.82
N ILE A 304 19.10 -3.49 -28.80
CA ILE A 304 19.40 -2.29 -28.01
C ILE A 304 18.28 -2.16 -26.99
N GLU A 305 18.64 -2.09 -25.72
CA GLU A 305 17.70 -1.95 -24.61
C GLU A 305 18.05 -0.68 -23.83
N LYS A 306 17.13 0.28 -23.75
CA LYS A 306 17.29 1.49 -22.97
C LYS A 306 16.18 1.56 -21.91
N THR A 307 16.57 1.78 -20.65
CA THR A 307 15.62 2.03 -19.57
C THR A 307 15.94 3.34 -18.87
N GLU A 308 14.93 4.04 -18.44
CA GLU A 308 15.04 5.16 -17.51
C GLU A 308 13.97 5.02 -16.43
N SER A 309 14.34 5.36 -15.21
CA SER A 309 13.49 5.33 -14.03
C SER A 309 13.67 6.65 -13.28
N GLU A 310 12.57 7.31 -13.02
CA GLU A 310 12.49 8.50 -12.20
C GLU A 310 11.56 8.24 -11.02
N TYR A 311 11.98 8.67 -9.84
CA TYR A 311 11.18 8.62 -8.62
C TYR A 311 11.18 9.99 -7.97
N GLU A 312 9.99 10.48 -7.64
CA GLU A 312 9.78 11.72 -6.90
C GLU A 312 8.96 11.45 -5.65
N ASN A 313 9.33 12.10 -4.56
CA ASN A 313 8.56 12.11 -3.33
C ASN A 313 8.45 13.56 -2.82
N VAL A 314 7.21 13.98 -2.55
CA VAL A 314 6.91 15.28 -1.96
C VAL A 314 6.11 15.02 -0.69
N TYR A 315 6.53 15.64 0.39
CA TYR A 315 5.90 15.57 1.69
C TYR A 315 5.67 16.96 2.24
N ALA A 316 4.51 17.20 2.83
CA ALA A 316 4.17 18.44 3.50
C ALA A 316 3.35 18.15 4.76
N LEU A 317 3.78 18.68 5.89
CA LEU A 317 3.13 18.60 7.19
C LEU A 317 2.79 20.01 7.65
N GLY A 318 1.54 20.20 8.07
CA GLY A 318 1.09 21.38 8.80
C GLY A 318 0.47 20.94 10.13
N VAL A 319 0.74 21.66 11.20
CA VAL A 319 0.16 21.39 12.53
C VAL A 319 -0.94 22.40 12.86
N ASN A 320 -1.79 22.05 13.80
CA ASN A 320 -2.93 22.85 14.24
C ASN A 320 -3.91 23.26 13.11
N PRO A 321 -4.44 22.31 12.32
CA PRO A 321 -5.42 22.64 11.31
C PRO A 321 -6.73 23.09 11.96
N TYR A 322 -7.45 23.97 11.27
CA TYR A 322 -8.83 24.22 11.63
C TYR A 322 -9.67 22.96 11.37
N GLU A 323 -10.41 22.50 12.37
CA GLU A 323 -11.25 21.31 12.27
C GLU A 323 -12.30 21.45 11.15
N PHE A 324 -12.90 22.63 11.01
CA PHE A 324 -13.88 22.91 9.96
C PHE A 324 -13.32 22.85 8.53
N SER A 325 -11.99 22.92 8.36
CA SER A 325 -11.37 22.81 7.04
C SER A 325 -11.47 21.40 6.47
N ASN A 326 -11.72 20.41 7.31
CA ASN A 326 -11.83 18.99 6.94
C ASN A 326 -10.62 18.51 6.11
N GLY A 327 -9.45 19.06 6.37
CA GLY A 327 -8.22 18.78 5.63
C GLY A 327 -8.22 19.22 4.17
N GLN A 328 -9.20 19.97 3.73
CA GLN A 328 -9.28 20.51 2.36
C GLN A 328 -8.36 21.71 2.15
N SER A 329 -8.02 22.40 3.23
CA SER A 329 -7.15 23.56 3.26
C SER A 329 -5.92 23.26 4.13
N ASN A 330 -4.83 23.97 3.86
CA ASN A 330 -3.67 24.03 4.75
C ASN A 330 -3.73 25.22 5.72
N SER A 331 -4.91 25.79 5.93
CA SER A 331 -5.13 26.83 6.93
C SER A 331 -4.91 26.27 8.32
N LEU A 332 -4.00 26.87 9.05
CA LEU A 332 -3.56 26.44 10.37
C LEU A 332 -4.00 27.46 11.43
N ASN A 333 -4.37 26.98 12.60
CA ASN A 333 -4.76 27.82 13.72
C ASN A 333 -3.54 28.15 14.58
N SER A 334 -2.94 29.30 14.37
CA SER A 334 -1.79 29.78 15.12
C SER A 334 -2.12 30.22 16.56
N GLN A 335 -3.41 30.27 16.93
CA GLN A 335 -3.83 30.65 18.30
C GLN A 335 -3.88 29.46 19.26
N ILE A 336 -3.76 28.22 18.75
CA ILE A 336 -3.61 27.05 19.60
C ILE A 336 -2.15 26.99 20.06
N ALA A 337 -1.94 26.61 21.34
CA ALA A 337 -0.66 26.61 22.01
C ALA A 337 0.47 26.01 21.14
N GLY A 338 1.47 26.81 20.84
CA GLY A 338 2.51 26.50 19.89
C GLY A 338 2.30 27.18 18.54
N ASP A 339 3.37 27.64 17.93
CA ASP A 339 3.30 28.24 16.61
C ASP A 339 2.84 27.22 15.58
N ALA A 340 1.97 27.64 14.67
CA ALA A 340 1.60 26.82 13.51
C ALA A 340 2.87 26.52 12.70
N THR A 341 3.38 25.32 12.84
CA THR A 341 4.59 24.90 12.15
C THR A 341 4.26 24.11 10.91
N THR A 342 5.05 24.32 9.88
CA THR A 342 5.00 23.52 8.67
C THR A 342 6.37 22.90 8.43
N SER A 343 6.38 21.68 7.99
CA SER A 343 7.59 21.06 7.46
C SER A 343 7.32 20.47 6.09
N SER A 344 8.31 20.52 5.22
CA SER A 344 8.23 19.93 3.89
C SER A 344 9.55 19.29 3.52
N SER A 345 9.46 18.24 2.75
CA SER A 345 10.63 17.63 2.13
C SER A 345 10.27 17.13 0.73
N PHE A 346 11.26 17.08 -0.11
CA PHE A 346 11.14 16.41 -1.40
C PHE A 346 12.40 15.59 -1.66
N GLY A 347 12.21 14.51 -2.38
CA GLY A 347 13.29 13.68 -2.87
C GLY A 347 13.07 13.36 -4.34
N ARG A 348 14.15 13.32 -5.11
CA ARG A 348 14.14 12.88 -6.50
C ARG A 348 15.33 11.98 -6.75
N SER A 349 15.10 10.89 -7.43
CA SER A 349 16.15 10.01 -7.90
C SER A 349 15.89 9.60 -9.34
N GLU A 350 16.96 9.51 -10.11
CA GLU A 350 16.92 9.09 -11.51
C GLU A 350 17.96 7.99 -11.71
N SER A 351 17.62 7.04 -12.56
CA SER A 351 18.58 6.03 -13.00
C SER A 351 18.27 5.58 -14.42
N GLY A 352 19.29 5.18 -15.15
CA GLY A 352 19.13 4.69 -16.49
C GLY A 352 20.11 3.57 -16.80
N THR A 353 19.72 2.71 -17.76
CA THR A 353 20.56 1.66 -18.31
C THR A 353 20.52 1.70 -19.84
N LEU A 354 21.63 1.35 -20.47
CA LEU A 354 21.71 1.14 -21.91
C LEU A 354 22.49 -0.14 -22.16
N SER A 355 21.86 -1.05 -22.88
CA SER A 355 22.45 -2.36 -23.17
C SER A 355 22.47 -2.64 -24.66
N TYR A 356 23.56 -3.23 -25.12
CA TYR A 356 23.69 -3.82 -26.45
C TYR A 356 23.89 -5.31 -26.31
N VAL A 357 23.10 -6.09 -27.05
CA VAL A 357 23.16 -7.55 -27.04
C VAL A 357 23.35 -8.04 -28.44
N GLY A 358 24.37 -8.82 -28.67
CA GLY A 358 24.62 -9.51 -29.93
C GLY A 358 24.75 -11.02 -29.70
N ARG A 359 23.98 -11.82 -30.44
CA ARG A 359 24.07 -13.29 -30.39
C ARG A 359 24.07 -13.85 -31.81
N VAL A 360 24.93 -14.80 -32.06
CA VAL A 360 24.96 -15.56 -33.29
C VAL A 360 25.00 -17.05 -32.96
N ASN A 361 24.07 -17.79 -33.52
CA ASN A 361 24.03 -19.24 -33.46
C ASN A 361 24.28 -19.79 -34.87
N TYR A 362 25.12 -20.80 -34.95
CA TYR A 362 25.40 -21.53 -36.15
C TYR A 362 25.24 -23.02 -35.88
N SER A 363 24.59 -23.70 -36.81
CA SER A 363 24.48 -25.16 -36.80
C SER A 363 24.84 -25.70 -38.16
N TYR A 364 25.64 -26.78 -38.17
CA TYR A 364 25.93 -27.54 -39.38
C TYR A 364 25.34 -28.93 -39.27
N ASP A 365 24.43 -29.26 -40.19
CA ASP A 365 23.74 -30.56 -40.31
C ASP A 365 23.04 -30.98 -39.01
N ASP A 366 22.68 -29.98 -38.17
CA ASP A 366 22.21 -30.14 -36.79
C ASP A 366 23.12 -31.00 -35.88
N LYS A 367 24.37 -31.23 -36.30
CA LYS A 367 25.36 -32.00 -35.57
C LYS A 367 26.32 -31.14 -34.78
N TYR A 368 26.82 -30.08 -35.40
CA TYR A 368 27.78 -29.17 -34.78
C TYR A 368 27.11 -27.84 -34.52
N LEU A 369 27.10 -27.43 -33.25
CA LEU A 369 26.44 -26.22 -32.77
C LEU A 369 27.49 -25.27 -32.22
N LEU A 370 27.38 -23.99 -32.56
CA LEU A 370 28.23 -22.94 -32.03
C LEU A 370 27.36 -21.73 -31.71
N GLU A 371 27.52 -21.20 -30.53
CA GLU A 371 26.90 -19.92 -30.11
C GLU A 371 27.96 -18.94 -29.66
N PHE A 372 27.83 -17.71 -30.09
CA PHE A 372 28.57 -16.56 -29.60
C PHE A 372 27.57 -15.52 -29.10
N LEU A 373 27.73 -15.05 -27.85
CA LEU A 373 26.97 -14.02 -27.24
C LEU A 373 27.92 -12.93 -26.73
N ILE A 374 27.56 -11.68 -26.94
CA ILE A 374 28.20 -10.54 -26.30
C ILE A 374 27.10 -9.61 -25.76
N ARG A 375 27.24 -9.18 -24.51
CA ARG A 375 26.42 -8.16 -23.89
C ARG A 375 27.31 -7.02 -23.38
N SER A 376 26.95 -5.81 -23.69
CA SER A 376 27.56 -4.60 -23.17
C SER A 376 26.50 -3.77 -22.46
N ASP A 377 26.68 -3.54 -21.17
CA ASP A 377 25.73 -2.84 -20.30
C ASP A 377 26.35 -1.58 -19.72
N ALA A 378 25.61 -0.48 -19.81
CA ALA A 378 25.92 0.76 -19.11
C ALA A 378 24.83 1.05 -18.07
N SER A 379 25.25 1.60 -16.92
CA SER A 379 24.33 2.01 -15.86
C SER A 379 24.80 3.29 -15.19
N THR A 380 23.88 4.24 -15.04
CA THR A 380 24.11 5.51 -14.33
C THR A 380 24.33 5.35 -12.82
N LYS A 381 24.22 4.12 -12.28
CA LYS A 381 24.55 3.81 -10.89
C LYS A 381 26.04 3.77 -10.62
N PHE A 382 26.84 3.70 -11.66
CA PHE A 382 28.30 3.73 -11.58
C PHE A 382 28.84 5.13 -11.92
N ALA A 383 30.10 5.39 -11.56
CA ALA A 383 30.77 6.62 -11.96
C ALA A 383 30.95 6.66 -13.50
N PRO A 384 30.99 7.85 -14.12
CA PRO A 384 31.02 7.99 -15.60
C PRO A 384 32.11 7.17 -16.30
N GLU A 385 33.28 7.07 -15.70
CA GLU A 385 34.43 6.28 -16.19
C GLU A 385 34.19 4.78 -16.13
N ASN A 386 33.20 4.30 -15.37
CA ASN A 386 32.90 2.90 -15.14
C ASN A 386 31.47 2.51 -15.58
N TYR A 387 30.83 3.28 -16.43
CA TYR A 387 29.45 2.99 -16.87
C TYR A 387 29.32 1.66 -17.58
N TRP A 388 30.34 1.24 -18.35
CA TRP A 388 30.26 0.11 -19.26
C TRP A 388 30.88 -1.16 -18.72
N GLY A 389 30.12 -2.25 -18.75
CA GLY A 389 30.58 -3.61 -18.55
C GLY A 389 30.42 -4.44 -19.83
N TYR A 390 31.33 -5.40 -20.08
CA TYR A 390 31.33 -6.28 -21.25
C TYR A 390 31.30 -7.73 -20.81
N PHE A 391 30.39 -8.51 -21.36
CA PHE A 391 30.09 -9.87 -20.94
C PHE A 391 30.03 -10.79 -22.16
N PRO A 392 31.16 -11.27 -22.67
CA PRO A 392 31.20 -12.25 -23.77
C PRO A 392 30.93 -13.67 -23.26
N SER A 393 30.31 -14.49 -24.09
CA SER A 393 30.11 -15.92 -23.85
C SER A 393 30.21 -16.69 -25.15
N VAL A 394 30.83 -17.88 -25.12
CA VAL A 394 30.93 -18.81 -26.23
C VAL A 394 30.53 -20.20 -25.78
N SER A 395 29.69 -20.87 -26.55
CA SER A 395 29.31 -22.25 -26.28
C SER A 395 29.38 -23.09 -27.56
N GLY A 396 29.71 -24.37 -27.44
CA GLY A 396 29.74 -25.35 -28.51
C GLY A 396 29.00 -26.62 -28.13
N GLY A 397 28.38 -27.26 -29.11
CA GLY A 397 27.64 -28.50 -28.92
C GLY A 397 27.93 -29.48 -30.06
N TRP A 398 27.96 -30.76 -29.75
CA TRP A 398 28.11 -31.83 -30.71
C TRP A 398 27.01 -32.88 -30.54
N GLY A 399 26.22 -33.08 -31.57
CA GLY A 399 25.18 -34.11 -31.65
C GLY A 399 25.75 -35.47 -32.04
N VAL A 400 26.44 -36.13 -31.12
CA VAL A 400 27.13 -37.41 -31.35
C VAL A 400 26.19 -38.47 -31.92
N SER A 401 24.93 -38.50 -31.48
CA SER A 401 23.91 -39.43 -31.97
C SER A 401 23.55 -39.27 -33.45
N LYS A 402 23.96 -38.18 -34.08
CA LYS A 402 23.76 -37.92 -35.52
C LYS A 402 24.97 -38.29 -36.37
N GLU A 403 26.02 -38.79 -35.76
CA GLU A 403 27.17 -39.28 -36.49
C GLU A 403 26.93 -40.66 -37.10
N ASN A 404 27.43 -40.86 -38.33
CA ASN A 404 27.21 -42.12 -39.07
C ASN A 404 27.70 -43.35 -38.31
N TRP A 405 28.76 -43.21 -37.52
CA TRP A 405 29.35 -44.28 -36.72
C TRP A 405 28.63 -44.57 -35.40
N PHE A 406 27.69 -43.70 -35.01
CA PHE A 406 26.88 -43.85 -33.79
C PHE A 406 25.46 -44.39 -34.09
N ALA A 407 25.06 -44.36 -35.35
CA ALA A 407 23.72 -44.75 -35.80
C ALA A 407 23.54 -46.27 -36.03
N ASP A 408 24.55 -47.08 -35.77
CA ASP A 408 24.52 -48.54 -35.90
C ASP A 408 24.19 -49.19 -34.50
#